data_86ab09cbd912ba1c2384213169f4028c
#
_entry.id   86ab09cbd912ba1c2384213169f4028c
#
_cell.length_a   1.000
_cell.length_b   1.000
_cell.length_c   1.000
_cell.angle_alpha   90.00
_cell.angle_beta   90.00
_cell.angle_gamma   90.00
#
_symmetry.space_group_name_H-M   'P 1'
#
loop_
_entity.id
_entity.type
_entity.pdbx_description
1 polymer ?
#
loop_
_entity_poly.entity_id
_entity_poly.type
_entity_poly.pdbx_seq_one_letter_code
_entity_poly.pdbx_strand_id
1 'polypeptide(L)'
;MNNFLQKYGFTPASFFQLILITVNAQLIYAFWDIRNSVPGGFPAALGVTDQQAGYLYSMQGLVIILGTIALGWVGDRFSIRSIMLLSTVGVGGISLFLTLSSPGLSMPVLLACFFSMLFFSEVLFKPANFKALRISTTEKHQGMVFGLFEFGRGLLAFLISLLWTVMLYYKVGPKAMMMTSCIIVIITGIAVFFIVPKDQKVGDEDTQVNTTKEAIQGVARVAKLPVVWIAGINVFCIYGAFVAAGTYFARFLQGGYGTSAVAAAVFATVVIALRMLPLVSSVLVEKVFSSTAHFMRVMQIILVVILTVIGIIFFTNHPDISLYADGYVPDNTPVGLISSGMFWTLVVLMLCASACIFMIRGVYYAPIGEMGVDKKHSSAAMSFAITIGYIPALLAPIVLGGLVKSPAKDATGQIIRSYLTDTQVLACAFFGLAVLALISVFMSHTLIKMKQKQAETKN
;
A
#
# COMPACT_ATOMS: atom_id res chain seq x y z
N MET A 1 -21.90 -9.39 -23.17
CA MET A 1 -20.42 -9.34 -23.10
C MET A 1 -19.82 -8.72 -24.37
N ASN A 2 -20.16 -9.16 -25.56
CA ASN A 2 -19.60 -8.62 -26.82
C ASN A 2 -19.81 -7.11 -27.00
N ASN A 3 -21.00 -6.57 -26.70
CA ASN A 3 -21.30 -5.13 -26.82
C ASN A 3 -20.45 -4.26 -25.86
N PHE A 4 -20.17 -4.74 -24.65
CA PHE A 4 -19.30 -4.08 -23.70
C PHE A 4 -17.85 -4.05 -24.20
N LEU A 5 -17.34 -5.20 -24.64
CA LEU A 5 -15.97 -5.31 -25.15
C LEU A 5 -15.73 -4.40 -26.34
N GLN A 6 -16.64 -4.41 -27.32
CA GLN A 6 -16.55 -3.58 -28.52
C GLN A 6 -16.65 -2.08 -28.18
N LYS A 7 -17.54 -1.69 -27.25
CA LYS A 7 -17.70 -0.30 -26.82
C LYS A 7 -16.41 0.30 -26.27
N TYR A 8 -15.58 -0.51 -25.60
CA TYR A 8 -14.32 -0.08 -24.97
C TYR A 8 -13.07 -0.54 -25.71
N GLY A 9 -13.23 -0.97 -26.98
CA GLY A 9 -12.12 -1.31 -27.87
C GLY A 9 -11.38 -2.59 -27.51
N PHE A 10 -12.03 -3.50 -26.74
CA PHE A 10 -11.46 -4.79 -26.40
C PHE A 10 -11.85 -5.87 -27.42
N THR A 11 -10.88 -6.71 -27.77
CA THR A 11 -11.13 -8.05 -28.27
C THR A 11 -11.29 -9.01 -27.08
N PRO A 12 -11.94 -10.17 -27.23
CA PRO A 12 -11.97 -11.18 -26.15
C PRO A 12 -10.58 -11.57 -25.66
N ALA A 13 -9.60 -11.66 -26.57
CA ALA A 13 -8.22 -11.98 -26.24
C ALA A 13 -7.54 -10.86 -25.43
N SER A 14 -7.67 -9.59 -25.83
CA SER A 14 -7.07 -8.47 -25.10
C SER A 14 -7.71 -8.25 -23.74
N PHE A 15 -9.01 -8.51 -23.59
CA PHE A 15 -9.67 -8.48 -22.29
C PHE A 15 -9.20 -9.59 -21.36
N PHE A 16 -9.02 -10.81 -21.88
CA PHE A 16 -8.46 -11.91 -21.11
C PHE A 16 -7.02 -11.63 -20.68
N GLN A 17 -6.21 -11.01 -21.56
CA GLN A 17 -4.86 -10.53 -21.20
C GLN A 17 -4.89 -9.50 -20.09
N LEU A 18 -5.82 -8.52 -20.14
CA LEU A 18 -6.01 -7.54 -19.07
C LEU A 18 -6.32 -8.22 -17.73
N ILE A 19 -7.21 -9.21 -17.71
CA ILE A 19 -7.52 -9.97 -16.49
C ILE A 19 -6.25 -10.63 -15.94
N LEU A 20 -5.48 -11.33 -16.77
CA LEU A 20 -4.28 -12.03 -16.33
C LEU A 20 -3.17 -11.08 -15.85
N ILE A 21 -2.98 -9.96 -16.54
CA ILE A 21 -2.05 -8.90 -16.12
C ILE A 21 -2.49 -8.37 -14.74
N THR A 22 -3.79 -8.16 -14.53
CA THR A 22 -4.35 -7.69 -13.26
C THR A 22 -4.16 -8.72 -12.14
N VAL A 23 -4.43 -9.99 -12.44
CA VAL A 23 -4.23 -11.10 -11.52
C VAL A 23 -2.77 -11.20 -11.09
N ASN A 24 -1.84 -11.21 -12.04
CA ASN A 24 -0.41 -11.26 -11.74
C ASN A 24 0.06 -10.03 -10.96
N ALA A 25 -0.45 -8.83 -11.30
CA ALA A 25 -0.11 -7.59 -10.63
C ALA A 25 -0.54 -7.54 -9.17
N GLN A 26 -1.55 -8.28 -8.77
CA GLN A 26 -1.93 -8.41 -7.36
C GLN A 26 -1.23 -9.59 -6.70
N LEU A 27 -1.16 -10.73 -7.38
CA LEU A 27 -0.62 -11.96 -6.80
C LEU A 27 0.88 -11.91 -6.57
N ILE A 28 1.66 -11.12 -7.32
CA ILE A 28 3.08 -10.89 -7.03
C ILE A 28 3.31 -10.34 -5.61
N TYR A 29 2.30 -9.65 -5.05
CA TYR A 29 2.32 -9.13 -3.69
C TYR A 29 1.68 -10.07 -2.66
N ALA A 30 1.17 -11.25 -3.05
CA ALA A 30 0.43 -12.12 -2.14
C ALA A 30 1.23 -12.49 -0.88
N PHE A 31 2.52 -12.78 -1.00
CA PHE A 31 3.41 -13.02 0.13
C PHE A 31 3.58 -11.75 0.98
N TRP A 32 3.85 -10.63 0.34
CA TRP A 32 4.05 -9.35 0.99
C TRP A 32 2.79 -8.84 1.70
N ASP A 33 1.62 -9.06 1.13
CA ASP A 33 0.34 -8.61 1.67
C ASP A 33 -0.17 -9.43 2.88
N ILE A 34 0.48 -10.56 3.22
CA ILE A 34 0.20 -11.29 4.48
C ILE A 34 0.32 -10.34 5.68
N ARG A 35 1.29 -9.43 5.68
CA ARG A 35 1.48 -8.41 6.73
C ARG A 35 0.23 -7.54 6.97
N ASN A 36 -0.54 -7.28 5.91
CA ASN A 36 -1.75 -6.46 5.95
C ASN A 36 -2.99 -7.27 6.32
N SER A 37 -3.00 -8.56 5.97
CA SER A 37 -4.16 -9.46 6.12
C SER A 37 -4.16 -10.24 7.42
N VAL A 38 -2.96 -10.54 7.95
CA VAL A 38 -2.77 -11.36 9.16
C VAL A 38 -1.90 -10.62 10.16
N PRO A 39 -2.48 -9.68 10.93
CA PRO A 39 -1.74 -8.87 11.89
C PRO A 39 -0.93 -9.73 12.86
N GLY A 40 0.37 -9.43 13.02
CA GLY A 40 1.28 -10.23 13.86
C GLY A 40 1.69 -11.59 13.30
N GLY A 41 1.04 -12.10 12.24
CA GLY A 41 1.33 -13.41 11.66
C GLY A 41 2.69 -13.48 10.97
N PHE A 42 3.05 -12.41 10.27
CA PHE A 42 4.34 -12.33 9.56
C PHE A 42 5.54 -12.33 10.53
N PRO A 43 5.59 -11.46 11.56
CA PRO A 43 6.61 -11.52 12.59
C PRO A 43 6.68 -12.90 13.26
N ALA A 44 5.53 -13.51 13.57
CA ALA A 44 5.47 -14.84 14.17
C ALA A 44 6.12 -15.90 13.28
N ALA A 45 5.80 -15.92 11.98
CA ALA A 45 6.34 -16.90 11.03
C ALA A 45 7.85 -16.74 10.79
N LEU A 46 8.34 -15.51 10.76
CA LEU A 46 9.75 -15.20 10.54
C LEU A 46 10.60 -15.32 11.82
N GLY A 47 9.98 -15.42 13.00
CA GLY A 47 10.68 -15.46 14.26
C GLY A 47 11.23 -14.11 14.73
N VAL A 48 10.69 -12.99 14.26
CA VAL A 48 11.15 -11.64 14.55
C VAL A 48 10.17 -10.88 15.44
N THR A 49 10.62 -9.78 16.07
CA THR A 49 9.76 -8.84 16.80
C THR A 49 9.00 -7.92 15.84
N ASP A 50 7.95 -7.25 16.33
CA ASP A 50 7.21 -6.25 15.54
C ASP A 50 8.12 -5.10 15.10
N GLN A 51 9.07 -4.68 15.94
CA GLN A 51 10.08 -3.69 15.58
C GLN A 51 11.00 -4.18 14.45
N GLN A 52 11.49 -5.40 14.54
CA GLN A 52 12.31 -6.01 13.49
C GLN A 52 11.52 -6.17 12.19
N ALA A 53 10.25 -6.56 12.28
CA ALA A 53 9.35 -6.59 11.12
C ALA A 53 9.16 -5.18 10.53
N GLY A 54 9.10 -4.14 11.35
CA GLY A 54 9.10 -2.74 10.90
C GLY A 54 10.33 -2.41 10.02
N TYR A 55 11.52 -2.88 10.38
CA TYR A 55 12.72 -2.74 9.53
C TYR A 55 12.60 -3.50 8.21
N LEU A 56 12.03 -4.70 8.21
CA LEU A 56 11.77 -5.46 6.98
C LEU A 56 10.76 -4.72 6.09
N TYR A 57 9.70 -4.20 6.67
CA TYR A 57 8.66 -3.47 5.92
C TYR A 57 9.17 -2.14 5.36
N SER A 58 10.13 -1.51 6.03
CA SER A 58 10.76 -0.27 5.58
C SER A 58 11.56 -0.44 4.28
N MET A 59 12.00 -1.66 3.96
CA MET A 59 12.69 -1.94 2.70
C MET A 59 11.85 -1.55 1.48
N GLN A 60 10.51 -1.54 1.58
CA GLN A 60 9.65 -1.07 0.49
C GLN A 60 9.90 0.41 0.16
N GLY A 61 9.94 1.26 1.16
CA GLY A 61 10.24 2.69 0.97
C GLY A 61 11.64 2.90 0.41
N LEU A 62 12.63 2.19 0.96
CA LEU A 62 14.02 2.27 0.50
C LEU A 62 14.15 1.90 -0.99
N VAL A 63 13.57 0.75 -1.38
CA VAL A 63 13.63 0.25 -2.75
C VAL A 63 12.90 1.19 -3.73
N ILE A 64 11.75 1.72 -3.35
CA ILE A 64 10.99 2.66 -4.20
C ILE A 64 11.76 3.96 -4.38
N ILE A 65 12.29 4.54 -3.30
CA ILE A 65 13.04 5.80 -3.36
C ILE A 65 14.27 5.67 -4.27
N LEU A 66 15.06 4.61 -4.08
CA LEU A 66 16.27 4.39 -4.86
C LEU A 66 15.96 3.93 -6.29
N GLY A 67 15.00 3.01 -6.46
CA GLY A 67 14.71 2.34 -7.72
C GLY A 67 13.94 3.21 -8.72
N THR A 68 12.98 4.01 -8.25
CA THR A 68 12.13 4.81 -9.14
C THR A 68 12.94 5.82 -9.95
N ILE A 69 13.94 6.46 -9.33
CA ILE A 69 14.80 7.44 -10.01
C ILE A 69 15.86 6.74 -10.86
N ALA A 70 16.52 5.72 -10.29
CA ALA A 70 17.70 5.13 -10.94
C ALA A 70 17.36 4.17 -12.09
N LEU A 71 16.28 3.43 -11.99
CA LEU A 71 15.99 2.27 -12.84
C LEU A 71 14.60 2.27 -13.50
N GLY A 72 13.86 3.38 -13.42
CA GLY A 72 12.54 3.51 -14.07
C GLY A 72 12.57 3.26 -15.60
N TRP A 73 13.71 3.49 -16.24
CA TRP A 73 13.95 3.27 -17.66
C TRP A 73 14.11 1.78 -18.07
N VAL A 74 14.37 0.90 -17.10
CA VAL A 74 14.63 -0.54 -17.38
C VAL A 74 13.43 -1.21 -18.06
N GLY A 75 12.19 -0.83 -17.65
CA GLY A 75 10.96 -1.33 -18.25
C GLY A 75 10.81 -1.01 -19.76
N ASP A 76 11.52 0.00 -20.25
CA ASP A 76 11.45 0.42 -21.65
C ASP A 76 12.45 -0.32 -22.55
N ARG A 77 13.53 -0.83 -21.97
CA ARG A 77 14.60 -1.52 -22.73
C ARG A 77 14.41 -3.01 -22.90
N PHE A 78 13.78 -3.66 -21.94
CA PHE A 78 13.65 -5.11 -21.93
C PHE A 78 12.22 -5.55 -22.29
N SER A 79 12.11 -6.79 -22.77
CA SER A 79 10.82 -7.40 -23.07
C SER A 79 9.92 -7.43 -21.84
N ILE A 80 8.71 -6.88 -21.95
CA ILE A 80 7.70 -6.87 -20.89
C ILE A 80 7.50 -8.28 -20.34
N ARG A 81 7.34 -9.25 -21.22
CA ARG A 81 7.12 -10.65 -20.92
C ARG A 81 8.23 -11.25 -20.06
N SER A 82 9.51 -10.99 -20.47
CA SER A 82 10.68 -11.52 -19.76
C SER A 82 10.85 -10.86 -18.39
N ILE A 83 10.62 -9.54 -18.29
CA ILE A 83 10.69 -8.83 -17.00
C ILE A 83 9.60 -9.33 -16.05
N MET A 84 8.37 -9.50 -16.53
CA MET A 84 7.27 -9.99 -15.69
C MET A 84 7.54 -11.41 -15.17
N LEU A 85 8.04 -12.31 -16.04
CA LEU A 85 8.42 -13.65 -15.62
C LEU A 85 9.57 -13.64 -14.60
N LEU A 86 10.66 -12.94 -14.93
CA LEU A 86 11.83 -12.84 -14.04
C LEU A 86 11.44 -12.30 -12.67
N SER A 87 10.60 -11.26 -12.66
CA SER A 87 10.16 -10.64 -11.42
C SER A 87 9.29 -11.57 -10.56
N THR A 88 8.33 -12.25 -11.17
CA THR A 88 7.44 -13.16 -10.42
C THR A 88 8.17 -14.42 -9.96
N VAL A 89 9.06 -14.98 -10.77
CA VAL A 89 9.89 -16.12 -10.36
C VAL A 89 10.89 -15.70 -9.28
N GLY A 90 11.48 -14.52 -9.41
CA GLY A 90 12.39 -13.95 -8.40
C GLY A 90 11.68 -13.74 -7.05
N VAL A 91 10.51 -13.09 -7.05
CA VAL A 91 9.70 -12.91 -5.84
C VAL A 91 9.28 -14.26 -5.27
N GLY A 92 8.76 -15.17 -6.09
CA GLY A 92 8.33 -16.49 -5.67
C GLY A 92 9.46 -17.33 -5.07
N GLY A 93 10.65 -17.33 -5.71
CA GLY A 93 11.83 -18.05 -5.24
C GLY A 93 12.37 -17.53 -3.91
N ILE A 94 12.48 -16.19 -3.76
CA ILE A 94 12.89 -15.56 -2.50
C ILE A 94 11.88 -15.84 -1.40
N SER A 95 10.58 -15.71 -1.71
CA SER A 95 9.51 -16.00 -0.75
C SER A 95 9.52 -17.47 -0.31
N LEU A 96 9.79 -18.39 -1.23
CA LEU A 96 9.93 -19.81 -0.94
C LEU A 96 11.13 -20.07 -0.02
N PHE A 97 12.30 -19.48 -0.32
CA PHE A 97 13.48 -19.56 0.54
C PHE A 97 13.16 -19.04 1.96
N LEU A 98 12.54 -17.87 2.09
CA LEU A 98 12.11 -17.32 3.38
C LEU A 98 11.17 -18.27 4.13
N THR A 99 10.21 -18.86 3.44
CA THR A 99 9.23 -19.78 4.04
C THR A 99 9.86 -21.06 4.56
N LEU A 100 10.80 -21.63 3.81
CA LEU A 100 11.46 -22.89 4.18
C LEU A 100 12.50 -22.69 5.28
N SER A 101 13.22 -21.56 5.25
CA SER A 101 14.34 -21.29 6.15
C SER A 101 13.95 -20.57 7.45
N SER A 102 12.71 -20.07 7.57
CA SER A 102 12.25 -19.39 8.80
C SER A 102 11.52 -20.37 9.74
N PRO A 103 11.58 -20.13 11.05
CA PRO A 103 12.39 -19.16 11.77
C PRO A 103 13.86 -19.60 11.84
N GLY A 104 14.78 -18.66 12.02
CA GLY A 104 16.21 -18.96 12.21
C GLY A 104 17.16 -18.17 11.34
N LEU A 105 16.62 -17.40 10.38
CA LEU A 105 17.43 -16.51 9.54
C LEU A 105 17.90 -15.28 10.34
N SER A 106 19.16 -14.88 10.12
CA SER A 106 19.70 -13.65 10.70
C SER A 106 19.05 -12.40 10.08
N MET A 107 18.98 -11.33 10.85
CA MET A 107 18.37 -10.06 10.39
C MET A 107 18.98 -9.50 9.09
N PRO A 108 20.31 -9.50 8.87
CA PRO A 108 20.89 -9.09 7.60
C PRO A 108 20.41 -9.92 6.39
N VAL A 109 20.24 -11.24 6.55
CA VAL A 109 19.73 -12.12 5.49
C VAL A 109 18.26 -11.80 5.21
N LEU A 110 17.45 -11.62 6.24
CA LEU A 110 16.05 -11.21 6.09
C LEU A 110 15.95 -9.86 5.34
N LEU A 111 16.73 -8.85 5.73
CA LEU A 111 16.76 -7.54 5.06
C LEU A 111 17.16 -7.68 3.58
N ALA A 112 18.19 -8.46 3.27
CA ALA A 112 18.62 -8.70 1.90
C ALA A 112 17.51 -9.39 1.07
N CYS A 113 16.83 -10.39 1.63
CA CYS A 113 15.71 -11.07 0.97
C CYS A 113 14.54 -10.12 0.70
N PHE A 114 14.15 -9.32 1.70
CA PHE A 114 13.06 -8.35 1.55
C PHE A 114 13.42 -7.26 0.56
N PHE A 115 14.65 -6.72 0.61
CA PHE A 115 15.13 -5.77 -0.38
C PHE A 115 15.05 -6.35 -1.81
N SER A 116 15.58 -7.55 -2.01
CA SER A 116 15.59 -8.20 -3.32
C SER A 116 14.19 -8.51 -3.84
N MET A 117 13.31 -9.04 -2.98
CA MET A 117 11.91 -9.30 -3.32
C MET A 117 11.19 -8.03 -3.76
N LEU A 118 11.38 -6.93 -3.03
CA LEU A 118 10.77 -5.63 -3.34
C LEU A 118 11.42 -4.98 -4.56
N PHE A 119 12.71 -5.20 -4.79
CA PHE A 119 13.36 -4.78 -6.03
C PHE A 119 12.71 -5.43 -7.25
N PHE A 120 12.47 -6.74 -7.22
CA PHE A 120 11.78 -7.43 -8.31
C PHE A 120 10.34 -6.91 -8.51
N SER A 121 9.58 -6.68 -7.44
CA SER A 121 8.17 -6.30 -7.54
C SER A 121 7.94 -4.81 -7.82
N GLU A 122 8.70 -3.91 -7.22
CA GLU A 122 8.48 -2.46 -7.33
C GLU A 122 9.28 -1.81 -8.45
N VAL A 123 10.52 -2.27 -8.69
CA VAL A 123 11.43 -1.63 -9.64
C VAL A 123 11.37 -2.27 -11.03
N LEU A 124 11.33 -3.59 -11.10
CA LEU A 124 11.30 -4.29 -12.39
C LEU A 124 9.86 -4.56 -12.86
N PHE A 125 9.06 -5.20 -12.03
CA PHE A 125 7.71 -5.64 -12.42
C PHE A 125 6.76 -4.48 -12.69
N LYS A 126 6.68 -3.51 -11.80
CA LYS A 126 5.65 -2.46 -11.83
C LYS A 126 5.67 -1.60 -13.10
N PRO A 127 6.83 -1.09 -13.60
CA PRO A 127 6.88 -0.39 -14.87
C PRO A 127 6.49 -1.27 -16.07
N ALA A 128 6.97 -2.52 -16.11
CA ALA A 128 6.64 -3.47 -17.17
C ALA A 128 5.14 -3.79 -17.20
N ASN A 129 4.53 -3.94 -16.03
CA ASN A 129 3.08 -4.17 -15.89
C ASN A 129 2.27 -2.96 -16.40
N PHE A 130 2.65 -1.73 -16.08
CA PHE A 130 1.97 -0.54 -16.59
C PHE A 130 2.14 -0.38 -18.11
N LYS A 131 3.30 -0.75 -18.66
CA LYS A 131 3.50 -0.81 -20.12
C LYS A 131 2.58 -1.85 -20.75
N ALA A 132 2.47 -3.05 -20.17
CA ALA A 132 1.55 -4.10 -20.63
C ALA A 132 0.09 -3.63 -20.64
N LEU A 133 -0.33 -2.85 -19.63
CA LEU A 133 -1.69 -2.28 -19.59
C LEU A 133 -1.91 -1.26 -20.72
N ARG A 134 -0.93 -0.40 -20.99
CA ARG A 134 -1.06 0.62 -22.05
C ARG A 134 -1.22 -0.01 -23.43
N ILE A 135 -0.52 -1.10 -23.72
CA ILE A 135 -0.63 -1.79 -25.01
C ILE A 135 -1.87 -2.69 -25.15
N SER A 136 -2.60 -2.95 -24.06
CA SER A 136 -3.79 -3.80 -24.10
C SER A 136 -5.04 -3.13 -24.68
N THR A 137 -5.00 -1.81 -24.91
CA THR A 137 -6.12 -1.03 -25.44
C THR A 137 -5.66 0.20 -26.24
N THR A 138 -6.61 0.88 -26.87
CA THR A 138 -6.37 2.15 -27.59
C THR A 138 -6.22 3.31 -26.60
N GLU A 139 -5.53 4.39 -27.00
CA GLU A 139 -5.30 5.59 -26.19
C GLU A 139 -6.61 6.18 -25.61
N LYS A 140 -7.69 6.17 -26.41
CA LYS A 140 -9.00 6.67 -26.01
C LYS A 140 -9.59 5.98 -24.77
N HIS A 141 -9.25 4.71 -24.53
CA HIS A 141 -9.84 3.88 -23.49
C HIS A 141 -8.86 3.53 -22.35
N GLN A 142 -7.67 4.13 -22.33
CA GLN A 142 -6.66 3.87 -21.28
C GLN A 142 -7.19 4.15 -19.87
N GLY A 143 -7.93 5.24 -19.68
CA GLY A 143 -8.53 5.55 -18.36
C GLY A 143 -9.43 4.43 -17.83
N MET A 144 -10.24 3.82 -18.72
CA MET A 144 -11.10 2.69 -18.35
C MET A 144 -10.29 1.44 -18.00
N VAL A 145 -9.22 1.15 -18.74
CA VAL A 145 -8.33 0.01 -18.46
C VAL A 145 -7.64 0.15 -17.11
N PHE A 146 -7.08 1.33 -16.81
CA PHE A 146 -6.48 1.57 -15.50
C PHE A 146 -7.51 1.50 -14.37
N GLY A 147 -8.73 1.98 -14.59
CA GLY A 147 -9.83 1.85 -13.62
C GLY A 147 -10.21 0.40 -13.34
N LEU A 148 -10.38 -0.40 -14.39
CA LEU A 148 -10.66 -1.85 -14.27
C LEU A 148 -9.50 -2.60 -13.59
N PHE A 149 -8.28 -2.23 -13.92
CA PHE A 149 -7.07 -2.81 -13.33
C PHE A 149 -7.00 -2.53 -11.81
N GLU A 150 -7.14 -1.29 -11.38
CA GLU A 150 -7.09 -0.94 -9.95
C GLU A 150 -8.27 -1.54 -9.18
N PHE A 151 -9.47 -1.55 -9.74
CA PHE A 151 -10.61 -2.26 -9.16
C PHE A 151 -10.35 -3.75 -9.02
N GLY A 152 -9.87 -4.39 -10.10
CA GLY A 152 -9.55 -5.82 -10.11
C GLY A 152 -8.47 -6.18 -9.08
N ARG A 153 -7.43 -5.36 -8.93
CA ARG A 153 -6.41 -5.51 -7.88
C ARG A 153 -7.00 -5.41 -6.48
N GLY A 154 -7.88 -4.42 -6.25
CA GLY A 154 -8.56 -4.26 -4.97
C GLY A 154 -9.42 -5.47 -4.62
N LEU A 155 -10.20 -5.96 -5.59
CA LEU A 155 -11.04 -7.16 -5.44
C LEU A 155 -10.20 -8.40 -5.14
N LEU A 156 -9.12 -8.62 -5.89
CA LEU A 156 -8.22 -9.76 -5.66
C LEU A 156 -7.52 -9.68 -4.30
N ALA A 157 -7.08 -8.50 -3.89
CA ALA A 157 -6.51 -8.28 -2.57
C ALA A 157 -7.51 -8.66 -1.46
N PHE A 158 -8.77 -8.27 -1.62
CA PHE A 158 -9.85 -8.63 -0.70
C PHE A 158 -10.08 -10.14 -0.65
N LEU A 159 -10.20 -10.80 -1.81
CA LEU A 159 -10.42 -12.25 -1.88
C LEU A 159 -9.27 -13.05 -1.25
N ILE A 160 -8.02 -12.62 -1.49
CA ILE A 160 -6.83 -13.25 -0.88
C ILE A 160 -6.81 -13.00 0.64
N SER A 161 -7.13 -11.80 1.09
CA SER A 161 -7.21 -11.50 2.52
C SER A 161 -8.30 -12.32 3.21
N LEU A 162 -9.45 -12.51 2.53
CA LEU A 162 -10.51 -13.38 3.01
C LEU A 162 -10.03 -14.83 3.11
N LEU A 163 -9.28 -15.32 2.12
CA LEU A 163 -8.69 -16.66 2.15
C LEU A 163 -7.76 -16.82 3.36
N TRP A 164 -6.87 -15.85 3.62
CA TRP A 164 -5.98 -15.88 4.79
C TRP A 164 -6.77 -15.85 6.10
N THR A 165 -7.84 -15.06 6.18
CA THR A 165 -8.71 -15.00 7.36
C THR A 165 -9.40 -16.33 7.62
N VAL A 166 -9.90 -17.00 6.57
CA VAL A 166 -10.51 -18.33 6.66
C VAL A 166 -9.47 -19.37 7.09
N MET A 167 -8.26 -19.36 6.50
CA MET A 167 -7.18 -20.25 6.91
C MET A 167 -6.84 -20.06 8.40
N LEU A 168 -6.77 -18.81 8.86
CA LEU A 168 -6.50 -18.49 10.26
C LEU A 168 -7.62 -19.00 11.19
N TYR A 169 -8.88 -18.87 10.77
CA TYR A 169 -10.04 -19.40 11.52
C TYR A 169 -9.93 -20.92 11.73
N TYR A 170 -9.49 -21.65 10.70
CA TYR A 170 -9.21 -23.09 10.79
C TYR A 170 -7.85 -23.43 11.43
N LYS A 171 -7.22 -22.46 12.10
CA LYS A 171 -5.91 -22.61 12.78
C LYS A 171 -4.77 -23.03 11.87
N VAL A 172 -4.86 -22.72 10.59
CA VAL A 172 -3.75 -22.87 9.65
C VAL A 172 -2.74 -21.77 9.92
N GLY A 173 -1.51 -22.16 10.23
CA GLY A 173 -0.47 -21.21 10.63
C GLY A 173 0.01 -20.29 9.49
N PRO A 174 0.57 -19.10 9.81
CA PRO A 174 1.06 -18.15 8.82
C PRO A 174 2.10 -18.72 7.85
N LYS A 175 2.89 -19.72 8.27
CA LYS A 175 3.87 -20.40 7.40
C LYS A 175 3.23 -21.12 6.22
N ALA A 176 2.06 -21.76 6.41
CA ALA A 176 1.30 -22.37 5.31
C ALA A 176 0.72 -21.31 4.35
N MET A 177 0.31 -20.14 4.86
CA MET A 177 -0.13 -19.02 4.03
C MET A 177 1.03 -18.48 3.18
N MET A 178 2.24 -18.37 3.76
CA MET A 178 3.46 -18.01 3.03
C MET A 178 3.75 -19.01 1.90
N MET A 179 3.67 -20.32 2.18
CA MET A 179 3.87 -21.36 1.17
C MET A 179 2.84 -21.28 0.05
N THR A 180 1.57 -21.12 0.38
CA THR A 180 0.48 -20.96 -0.61
C THR A 180 0.74 -19.74 -1.48
N SER A 181 1.18 -18.60 -0.90
CA SER A 181 1.54 -17.40 -1.64
C SER A 181 2.66 -17.65 -2.65
N CYS A 182 3.72 -18.36 -2.25
CA CYS A 182 4.84 -18.67 -3.15
C CYS A 182 4.39 -19.46 -4.37
N ILE A 183 3.58 -20.50 -4.16
CA ILE A 183 3.04 -21.35 -5.23
C ILE A 183 2.19 -20.52 -6.20
N ILE A 184 1.28 -19.71 -5.66
CA ILE A 184 0.39 -18.85 -6.45
C ILE A 184 1.21 -17.87 -7.30
N VAL A 185 2.21 -17.20 -6.72
CA VAL A 185 3.07 -16.23 -7.42
C VAL A 185 3.81 -16.90 -8.59
N ILE A 186 4.41 -18.06 -8.37
CA ILE A 186 5.18 -18.76 -9.42
C ILE A 186 4.25 -19.22 -10.55
N ILE A 187 3.12 -19.83 -10.21
CA ILE A 187 2.14 -20.31 -11.23
C ILE A 187 1.63 -19.14 -12.08
N THR A 188 1.26 -18.04 -11.47
CA THR A 188 0.75 -16.88 -12.22
C THR A 188 1.83 -16.21 -13.07
N GLY A 189 3.07 -16.17 -12.63
CA GLY A 189 4.21 -15.69 -13.42
C GLY A 189 4.43 -16.53 -14.69
N ILE A 190 4.37 -17.86 -14.56
CA ILE A 190 4.49 -18.77 -15.68
C ILE A 190 3.29 -18.59 -16.65
N ALA A 191 2.06 -18.50 -16.14
CA ALA A 191 0.88 -18.29 -16.97
C ALA A 191 0.98 -16.99 -17.79
N VAL A 192 1.39 -15.89 -17.16
CA VAL A 192 1.57 -14.58 -17.83
C VAL A 192 2.63 -14.67 -18.93
N PHE A 193 3.70 -15.41 -18.74
CA PHE A 193 4.74 -15.58 -19.75
C PHE A 193 4.20 -16.20 -21.05
N PHE A 194 3.26 -17.13 -20.99
CA PHE A 194 2.70 -17.76 -22.18
C PHE A 194 1.61 -16.93 -22.87
N ILE A 195 0.95 -16.04 -22.14
CA ILE A 195 -0.27 -15.37 -22.58
C ILE A 195 -0.03 -13.92 -22.99
N VAL A 196 0.91 -13.20 -22.32
CA VAL A 196 1.25 -11.82 -22.70
C VAL A 196 2.03 -11.84 -24.03
N PRO A 197 1.62 -11.04 -25.03
CA PRO A 197 2.31 -10.99 -26.33
C PRO A 197 3.78 -10.57 -26.18
N LYS A 198 4.60 -11.01 -27.12
CA LYS A 198 5.93 -10.41 -27.31
C LYS A 198 5.77 -8.95 -27.67
N ASP A 199 6.70 -8.12 -27.20
CA ASP A 199 6.66 -6.67 -27.31
C ASP A 199 6.23 -6.19 -28.69
N GLN A 200 5.17 -5.40 -28.72
CA GLN A 200 4.96 -4.43 -29.77
C GLN A 200 5.66 -3.15 -29.33
N LYS A 201 6.53 -2.60 -30.16
CA LYS A 201 7.11 -1.27 -29.92
C LYS A 201 5.96 -0.27 -29.83
N VAL A 202 5.75 0.30 -28.66
CA VAL A 202 4.72 1.32 -28.44
C VAL A 202 5.38 2.69 -28.45
N GLY A 203 5.07 3.45 -29.49
CA GLY A 203 5.01 4.91 -29.53
C GLY A 203 6.30 5.70 -29.35
N ASP A 204 6.31 6.85 -29.95
CA ASP A 204 7.20 7.99 -29.88
C ASP A 204 8.58 7.78 -29.26
N GLU A 205 9.54 7.48 -30.13
CA GLU A 205 10.97 7.39 -29.80
C GLU A 205 11.54 8.69 -29.18
N ASP A 206 10.86 9.82 -29.36
CA ASP A 206 11.34 11.14 -28.93
C ASP A 206 11.14 11.47 -27.44
N THR A 207 10.43 10.67 -26.67
CA THR A 207 10.15 10.95 -25.24
C THR A 207 10.70 9.90 -24.28
N GLN A 208 11.41 8.89 -24.73
CA GLN A 208 11.92 7.81 -23.89
C GLN A 208 13.18 8.25 -23.12
N VAL A 209 13.11 8.16 -21.78
CA VAL A 209 14.29 8.28 -20.92
C VAL A 209 15.08 6.99 -21.02
N ASN A 210 16.24 7.02 -21.67
CA ASN A 210 17.03 5.82 -21.98
C ASN A 210 18.19 5.59 -21.00
N THR A 211 18.46 6.54 -20.11
CA THR A 211 19.60 6.45 -19.18
C THR A 211 19.22 7.01 -17.80
N THR A 212 19.88 6.48 -16.77
CA THR A 212 19.77 7.02 -15.39
C THR A 212 20.15 8.51 -15.32
N LYS A 213 21.12 8.94 -16.13
CA LYS A 213 21.56 10.35 -16.18
C LYS A 213 20.44 11.28 -16.66
N GLU A 214 19.72 10.90 -17.71
CA GLU A 214 18.57 11.66 -18.24
C GLU A 214 17.43 11.71 -17.24
N ALA A 215 17.14 10.59 -16.55
CA ALA A 215 16.14 10.52 -15.48
C ALA A 215 16.46 11.49 -14.35
N ILE A 216 17.71 11.49 -13.85
CA ILE A 216 18.15 12.39 -12.78
C ILE A 216 18.10 13.87 -13.24
N GLN A 217 18.50 14.17 -14.47
CA GLN A 217 18.41 15.54 -15.01
C GLN A 217 16.96 16.01 -15.14
N GLY A 218 16.04 15.12 -15.56
CA GLY A 218 14.62 15.41 -15.60
C GLY A 218 14.07 15.75 -14.21
N VAL A 219 14.39 14.93 -13.22
CA VAL A 219 14.00 15.16 -11.81
C VAL A 219 14.59 16.47 -11.27
N ALA A 220 15.87 16.78 -11.52
CA ALA A 220 16.50 18.03 -11.10
C ALA A 220 15.84 19.28 -11.71
N ARG A 221 15.28 19.16 -12.93
CA ARG A 221 14.53 20.23 -13.58
C ARG A 221 13.18 20.51 -12.90
N VAL A 222 12.41 19.46 -12.62
CA VAL A 222 11.07 19.58 -12.00
C VAL A 222 11.14 19.88 -10.51
N ALA A 223 12.26 19.60 -9.84
CA ALA A 223 12.51 19.99 -8.46
C ALA A 223 12.50 21.53 -8.25
N LYS A 224 12.60 22.32 -9.31
CA LYS A 224 12.42 23.79 -9.25
C LYS A 224 10.97 24.23 -9.23
N LEU A 225 10.01 23.35 -9.46
CA LEU A 225 8.58 23.67 -9.53
C LEU A 225 7.93 23.53 -8.15
N PRO A 226 7.43 24.62 -7.50
CA PRO A 226 6.83 24.54 -6.17
C PRO A 226 5.65 23.57 -6.09
N VAL A 227 4.86 23.44 -7.16
CA VAL A 227 3.70 22.56 -7.20
C VAL A 227 4.09 21.10 -6.96
N VAL A 228 5.25 20.66 -7.42
CA VAL A 228 5.70 19.27 -7.31
C VAL A 228 6.11 18.96 -5.86
N TRP A 229 6.69 19.91 -5.16
CA TRP A 229 6.98 19.80 -3.72
C TRP A 229 5.70 19.73 -2.89
N ILE A 230 4.76 20.66 -3.13
CA ILE A 230 3.50 20.71 -2.39
C ILE A 230 2.70 19.43 -2.59
N ALA A 231 2.61 18.95 -3.83
CA ALA A 231 1.97 17.66 -4.13
C ALA A 231 2.71 16.48 -3.47
N GLY A 232 4.04 16.46 -3.53
CA GLY A 232 4.87 15.42 -2.90
C GLY A 232 4.71 15.38 -1.38
N ILE A 233 4.70 16.53 -0.70
CA ILE A 233 4.47 16.63 0.75
C ILE A 233 3.04 16.21 1.10
N ASN A 234 2.06 16.57 0.28
CA ASN A 234 0.67 16.13 0.47
C ASN A 234 0.58 14.60 0.41
N VAL A 235 1.21 13.99 -0.60
CA VAL A 235 1.31 12.53 -0.72
C VAL A 235 2.03 11.92 0.48
N PHE A 236 3.16 12.50 0.92
CA PHE A 236 3.90 12.07 2.11
C PHE A 236 2.98 11.94 3.32
N CYS A 237 2.21 12.98 3.62
CA CYS A 237 1.33 13.00 4.78
C CYS A 237 0.26 11.90 4.72
N ILE A 238 -0.38 11.73 3.58
CA ILE A 238 -1.45 10.74 3.40
C ILE A 238 -0.87 9.32 3.30
N TYR A 239 0.30 9.14 2.71
CA TYR A 239 0.92 7.83 2.60
C TYR A 239 1.35 7.26 3.95
N GLY A 240 1.76 8.11 4.90
CA GLY A 240 1.99 7.71 6.29
C GLY A 240 0.74 7.12 6.94
N ALA A 241 -0.40 7.80 6.79
CA ALA A 241 -1.70 7.31 7.26
C ALA A 241 -2.13 6.03 6.52
N PHE A 242 -1.84 5.90 5.23
CA PHE A 242 -2.09 4.69 4.45
C PHE A 242 -1.32 3.48 4.96
N VAL A 243 -0.03 3.63 5.28
CA VAL A 243 0.79 2.56 5.87
C VAL A 243 0.24 2.16 7.24
N ALA A 244 -0.14 3.14 8.06
CA ALA A 244 -0.74 2.89 9.38
C ALA A 244 -2.05 2.12 9.27
N ALA A 245 -2.98 2.56 8.42
CA ALA A 245 -4.28 1.92 8.24
C ALA A 245 -4.15 0.50 7.68
N GLY A 246 -3.30 0.31 6.68
CA GLY A 246 -3.15 -0.98 5.99
C GLY A 246 -2.43 -2.05 6.80
N THR A 247 -1.50 -1.68 7.69
CA THR A 247 -0.63 -2.63 8.37
C THR A 247 -0.81 -2.62 9.89
N TYR A 248 -1.09 -1.46 10.49
CA TYR A 248 -0.99 -1.29 11.95
C TYR A 248 -2.30 -1.07 12.67
N PHE A 249 -3.38 -0.59 12.04
CA PHE A 249 -4.65 -0.38 12.75
C PHE A 249 -5.18 -1.66 13.41
N ALA A 250 -5.22 -2.77 12.65
CA ALA A 250 -5.61 -4.07 13.20
C ALA A 250 -4.63 -4.55 14.29
N ARG A 251 -3.33 -4.30 14.11
CA ARG A 251 -2.28 -4.64 15.08
C ARG A 251 -2.40 -3.81 16.35
N PHE A 252 -2.83 -2.54 16.26
CA PHE A 252 -3.10 -1.69 17.42
C PHE A 252 -4.32 -2.16 18.22
N LEU A 253 -5.36 -2.66 17.55
CA LEU A 253 -6.49 -3.29 18.25
C LEU A 253 -6.06 -4.54 19.02
N GLN A 254 -5.19 -5.37 18.44
CA GLN A 254 -4.60 -6.52 19.13
C GLN A 254 -3.73 -6.09 20.32
N GLY A 255 -2.79 -5.19 20.07
CA GLY A 255 -1.82 -4.75 21.07
C GLY A 255 -2.44 -3.96 22.20
N GLY A 256 -3.43 -3.10 21.92
CA GLY A 256 -4.05 -2.24 22.92
C GLY A 256 -5.19 -2.89 23.70
N TYR A 257 -5.99 -3.74 23.03
CA TYR A 257 -7.22 -4.27 23.62
C TYR A 257 -7.33 -5.81 23.56
N GLY A 258 -6.26 -6.51 23.23
CA GLY A 258 -6.25 -7.98 23.24
C GLY A 258 -7.17 -8.62 22.19
N THR A 259 -7.49 -7.92 21.10
CA THR A 259 -8.33 -8.46 20.03
C THR A 259 -7.73 -9.75 19.47
N SER A 260 -8.55 -10.80 19.32
CA SER A 260 -8.08 -12.08 18.79
C SER A 260 -7.50 -11.94 17.38
N ALA A 261 -6.58 -12.85 17.00
CA ALA A 261 -5.96 -12.85 15.69
C ALA A 261 -6.99 -12.94 14.56
N VAL A 262 -8.06 -13.73 14.73
CA VAL A 262 -9.14 -13.85 13.74
C VAL A 262 -9.93 -12.55 13.62
N ALA A 263 -10.34 -11.94 14.75
CA ALA A 263 -11.09 -10.68 14.72
C ALA A 263 -10.26 -9.53 14.08
N ALA A 264 -8.97 -9.46 14.40
CA ALA A 264 -8.06 -8.50 13.78
C ALA A 264 -7.87 -8.76 12.27
N ALA A 265 -7.83 -10.02 11.83
CA ALA A 265 -7.76 -10.37 10.41
C ALA A 265 -9.07 -10.04 9.68
N VAL A 266 -10.23 -10.24 10.31
CA VAL A 266 -11.53 -9.80 9.76
C VAL A 266 -11.53 -8.29 9.57
N PHE A 267 -11.13 -7.51 10.60
CA PHE A 267 -11.02 -6.06 10.48
C PHE A 267 -10.06 -5.66 9.34
N ALA A 268 -8.88 -6.25 9.28
CA ALA A 268 -7.90 -6.01 8.22
C ALA A 268 -8.45 -6.32 6.83
N THR A 269 -9.22 -7.40 6.69
CA THR A 269 -9.89 -7.78 5.43
C THR A 269 -10.91 -6.73 5.00
N VAL A 270 -11.70 -6.18 5.93
CA VAL A 270 -12.62 -5.08 5.64
C VAL A 270 -11.84 -3.82 5.21
N VAL A 271 -10.75 -3.48 5.91
CA VAL A 271 -9.87 -2.36 5.50
C VAL A 271 -9.32 -2.57 4.08
N ILE A 272 -8.92 -3.80 3.73
CA ILE A 272 -8.45 -4.12 2.37
C ILE A 272 -9.57 -3.97 1.32
N ALA A 273 -10.82 -4.31 1.66
CA ALA A 273 -11.96 -4.09 0.76
C ALA A 273 -12.15 -2.59 0.41
N LEU A 274 -11.83 -1.68 1.34
CA LEU A 274 -11.91 -0.23 1.09
C LEU A 274 -10.89 0.25 0.02
N ARG A 275 -9.92 -0.57 -0.38
CA ARG A 275 -9.02 -0.28 -1.53
C ARG A 275 -9.75 -0.15 -2.87
N MET A 276 -11.02 -0.52 -2.94
CA MET A 276 -11.89 -0.32 -4.12
C MET A 276 -12.49 1.09 -4.19
N LEU A 277 -12.47 1.87 -3.11
CA LEU A 277 -13.04 3.24 -3.03
C LEU A 277 -12.40 4.30 -3.95
N PRO A 278 -11.16 4.18 -4.46
CA PRO A 278 -10.62 5.10 -5.46
C PRO A 278 -11.53 5.32 -6.68
N LEU A 279 -12.29 4.31 -7.09
CA LEU A 279 -13.27 4.44 -8.16
C LEU A 279 -14.39 5.44 -7.79
N VAL A 280 -14.86 5.40 -6.54
CA VAL A 280 -15.87 6.32 -6.02
C VAL A 280 -15.32 7.74 -5.94
N SER A 281 -14.06 7.91 -5.49
CA SER A 281 -13.44 9.24 -5.39
C SER A 281 -13.30 9.93 -6.74
N SER A 282 -12.96 9.19 -7.80
CA SER A 282 -12.90 9.76 -9.16
C SER A 282 -14.23 10.30 -9.62
N VAL A 283 -15.34 9.59 -9.36
CA VAL A 283 -16.69 10.03 -9.69
C VAL A 283 -17.11 11.25 -8.86
N LEU A 284 -16.75 11.27 -7.56
CA LEU A 284 -17.08 12.41 -6.69
C LEU A 284 -16.32 13.67 -7.11
N VAL A 285 -15.04 13.56 -7.46
CA VAL A 285 -14.25 14.69 -7.96
C VAL A 285 -14.87 15.27 -9.21
N GLU A 286 -15.30 14.43 -10.15
CA GLU A 286 -15.86 14.87 -11.43
C GLU A 286 -17.25 15.50 -11.29
N LYS A 287 -18.11 14.95 -10.42
CA LYS A 287 -19.53 15.33 -10.36
C LYS A 287 -19.88 16.32 -9.25
N VAL A 288 -19.11 16.36 -8.16
CA VAL A 288 -19.49 17.09 -6.94
C VAL A 288 -18.50 18.20 -6.60
N PHE A 289 -17.21 17.99 -6.88
CA PHE A 289 -16.16 18.91 -6.47
C PHE A 289 -15.64 19.75 -7.65
N SER A 290 -15.24 20.98 -7.37
CA SER A 290 -14.69 21.91 -8.38
C SER A 290 -13.26 21.55 -8.81
N SER A 291 -12.55 20.75 -8.03
CA SER A 291 -11.21 20.25 -8.33
C SER A 291 -10.80 19.11 -7.39
N THR A 292 -9.81 18.34 -7.80
CA THR A 292 -9.24 17.27 -6.96
C THR A 292 -8.70 17.81 -5.62
N ALA A 293 -8.07 18.98 -5.63
CA ALA A 293 -7.54 19.59 -4.40
C ALA A 293 -8.65 19.98 -3.41
N HIS A 294 -9.84 20.41 -3.88
CA HIS A 294 -10.99 20.65 -3.01
C HIS A 294 -11.52 19.37 -2.36
N PHE A 295 -11.70 18.32 -3.16
CA PHE A 295 -12.08 17.00 -2.63
C PHE A 295 -11.11 16.52 -1.58
N MET A 296 -9.80 16.54 -1.88
CA MET A 296 -8.76 16.11 -0.95
C MET A 296 -8.83 16.90 0.35
N ARG A 297 -8.94 18.24 0.29
CA ARG A 297 -9.02 19.09 1.49
C ARG A 297 -10.19 18.70 2.38
N VAL A 298 -11.38 18.46 1.82
CA VAL A 298 -12.56 18.06 2.60
C VAL A 298 -12.33 16.71 3.28
N MET A 299 -11.86 15.70 2.53
CA MET A 299 -11.58 14.38 3.09
C MET A 299 -10.47 14.41 4.14
N GLN A 300 -9.46 15.27 3.97
CA GLN A 300 -8.37 15.45 4.93
C GLN A 300 -8.87 16.11 6.23
N ILE A 301 -9.75 17.09 6.17
CA ILE A 301 -10.38 17.69 7.37
C ILE A 301 -11.15 16.63 8.16
N ILE A 302 -11.97 15.84 7.48
CA ILE A 302 -12.70 14.73 8.10
C ILE A 302 -11.71 13.74 8.74
N LEU A 303 -10.64 13.40 8.04
CA LEU A 303 -9.59 12.49 8.53
C LEU A 303 -8.89 13.03 9.77
N VAL A 304 -8.58 14.33 9.85
CA VAL A 304 -8.00 14.98 11.05
C VAL A 304 -8.90 14.75 12.26
N VAL A 305 -10.20 15.06 12.11
CA VAL A 305 -11.18 14.90 13.20
C VAL A 305 -11.24 13.44 13.65
N ILE A 306 -11.39 12.50 12.72
CA ILE A 306 -11.50 11.08 13.04
C ILE A 306 -10.24 10.57 13.75
N LEU A 307 -9.04 10.86 13.22
CA LEU A 307 -7.78 10.41 13.83
C LEU A 307 -7.57 11.02 15.24
N THR A 308 -7.96 12.27 15.43
CA THR A 308 -7.91 12.92 16.75
C THR A 308 -8.85 12.23 17.74
N VAL A 309 -10.10 11.93 17.34
CA VAL A 309 -11.06 11.23 18.18
C VAL A 309 -10.56 9.81 18.52
N ILE A 310 -10.01 9.08 17.55
CA ILE A 310 -9.39 7.77 17.80
C ILE A 310 -8.27 7.90 18.83
N GLY A 311 -7.37 8.88 18.66
CA GLY A 311 -6.28 9.15 19.60
C GLY A 311 -6.81 9.44 21.02
N ILE A 312 -7.85 10.24 21.16
CA ILE A 312 -8.50 10.52 22.46
C ILE A 312 -9.06 9.23 23.06
N ILE A 313 -9.72 8.37 22.27
CA ILE A 313 -10.27 7.11 22.78
C ILE A 313 -9.16 6.19 23.29
N PHE A 314 -8.07 6.03 22.55
CA PHE A 314 -6.90 5.25 22.99
C PHE A 314 -6.24 5.84 24.24
N PHE A 315 -6.21 7.17 24.36
CA PHE A 315 -5.60 7.86 25.49
C PHE A 315 -6.44 7.73 26.77
N THR A 316 -7.77 7.82 26.67
CA THR A 316 -8.69 7.84 27.82
C THR A 316 -9.19 6.46 28.24
N ASN A 317 -9.23 5.49 27.33
CA ASN A 317 -9.72 4.13 27.61
C ASN A 317 -8.53 3.14 27.63
N HIS A 318 -7.59 3.38 28.56
CA HIS A 318 -6.47 2.47 28.75
C HIS A 318 -6.87 1.36 29.74
N PRO A 319 -6.60 0.08 29.42
CA PRO A 319 -6.76 -1.00 30.37
C PRO A 319 -5.80 -0.84 31.53
N ASP A 320 -6.22 -1.24 32.71
CA ASP A 320 -5.29 -1.33 33.86
C ASP A 320 -4.35 -2.53 33.62
N ILE A 321 -3.17 -2.24 33.06
CA ILE A 321 -2.15 -3.24 32.73
C ILE A 321 -1.60 -3.89 34.01
N SER A 322 -1.75 -3.26 35.18
CA SER A 322 -1.31 -3.82 36.47
C SER A 322 -2.05 -5.08 36.86
N LEU A 323 -3.27 -5.27 36.35
CA LEU A 323 -4.06 -6.50 36.55
C LEU A 323 -3.46 -7.72 35.81
N TYR A 324 -2.57 -7.48 34.87
CA TYR A 324 -1.93 -8.53 34.08
C TYR A 324 -0.42 -8.43 34.31
N ALA A 325 0.16 -9.37 35.07
CA ALA A 325 1.60 -9.38 35.36
C ALA A 325 2.41 -9.14 34.07
N ASP A 326 3.19 -8.04 34.03
CA ASP A 326 3.99 -7.62 32.88
C ASP A 326 3.19 -7.40 31.56
N GLY A 327 1.89 -7.08 31.65
CA GLY A 327 1.03 -6.93 30.48
C GLY A 327 0.67 -8.24 29.77
N TYR A 328 0.79 -9.39 30.46
CA TYR A 328 0.37 -10.69 29.96
C TYR A 328 -1.16 -10.74 29.81
N VAL A 329 -1.64 -11.14 28.65
CA VAL A 329 -3.05 -11.42 28.39
C VAL A 329 -3.17 -12.88 27.95
N PRO A 330 -3.97 -13.71 28.65
CA PRO A 330 -4.25 -15.07 28.19
C PRO A 330 -4.87 -15.08 26.80
N ASP A 331 -4.55 -16.05 25.97
CA ASP A 331 -5.03 -16.13 24.57
C ASP A 331 -6.57 -16.12 24.40
N ASN A 332 -7.31 -16.41 25.48
CA ASN A 332 -8.77 -16.46 25.50
C ASN A 332 -9.42 -15.29 26.26
N THR A 333 -8.67 -14.22 26.55
CA THR A 333 -9.29 -13.06 27.22
C THR A 333 -10.25 -12.39 26.25
N PRO A 334 -11.56 -12.35 26.56
CA PRO A 334 -12.51 -11.63 25.73
C PRO A 334 -12.15 -10.14 25.71
N VAL A 335 -12.69 -9.40 24.75
CA VAL A 335 -12.58 -7.94 24.61
C VAL A 335 -13.20 -7.23 25.83
N GLY A 336 -12.71 -7.53 27.04
CA GLY A 336 -13.21 -7.00 28.30
C GLY A 336 -12.42 -5.79 28.81
N LEU A 337 -11.37 -5.41 28.07
CA LEU A 337 -10.48 -4.30 28.42
C LEU A 337 -11.04 -2.93 28.08
N ILE A 338 -12.10 -2.87 27.30
CA ILE A 338 -12.82 -1.66 26.92
C ILE A 338 -14.32 -2.01 26.82
N SER A 339 -15.22 -1.06 27.08
CA SER A 339 -16.65 -1.30 26.91
C SER A 339 -16.99 -1.68 25.45
N SER A 340 -17.92 -2.62 25.26
CA SER A 340 -18.31 -3.10 23.93
C SER A 340 -18.74 -1.95 23.01
N GLY A 341 -19.51 -0.99 23.50
CA GLY A 341 -19.94 0.18 22.73
C GLY A 341 -18.77 1.03 22.28
N MET A 342 -17.79 1.28 23.16
CA MET A 342 -16.60 2.07 22.82
C MET A 342 -15.68 1.33 21.83
N PHE A 343 -15.53 0.01 21.98
CA PHE A 343 -14.76 -0.81 21.05
C PHE A 343 -15.34 -0.74 19.63
N TRP A 344 -16.65 -0.91 19.47
CA TRP A 344 -17.28 -0.84 18.15
C TRP A 344 -17.23 0.58 17.57
N THR A 345 -17.36 1.61 18.41
CA THR A 345 -17.15 3.00 18.00
C THR A 345 -15.75 3.19 17.42
N LEU A 346 -14.74 2.66 18.11
CA LEU A 346 -13.34 2.70 17.66
C LEU A 346 -13.15 1.98 16.33
N VAL A 347 -13.70 0.77 16.17
CA VAL A 347 -13.65 -0.01 14.92
C VAL A 347 -14.29 0.78 13.78
N VAL A 348 -15.46 1.37 13.97
CA VAL A 348 -16.14 2.17 12.94
C VAL A 348 -15.31 3.40 12.57
N LEU A 349 -14.79 4.13 13.56
CA LEU A 349 -13.93 5.30 13.29
C LEU A 349 -12.66 4.92 12.50
N MET A 350 -12.02 3.80 12.85
CA MET A 350 -10.83 3.32 12.12
C MET A 350 -11.17 2.90 10.68
N LEU A 351 -12.35 2.32 10.44
CA LEU A 351 -12.84 2.01 9.09
C LEU A 351 -13.15 3.30 8.31
N CYS A 352 -13.79 4.28 8.93
CA CYS A 352 -14.05 5.59 8.31
C CYS A 352 -12.74 6.33 7.98
N ALA A 353 -11.74 6.33 8.88
CA ALA A 353 -10.42 6.86 8.60
C ALA A 353 -9.77 6.17 7.40
N SER A 354 -9.81 4.83 7.37
CA SER A 354 -9.29 4.03 6.26
C SER A 354 -9.99 4.36 4.94
N ALA A 355 -11.32 4.52 4.96
CA ALA A 355 -12.10 4.93 3.79
C ALA A 355 -11.63 6.30 3.25
N CYS A 356 -11.51 7.31 4.12
CA CYS A 356 -11.00 8.63 3.73
C CYS A 356 -9.59 8.53 3.11
N ILE A 357 -8.69 7.77 3.74
CA ILE A 357 -7.31 7.58 3.26
C ILE A 357 -7.30 6.95 1.86
N PHE A 358 -8.06 5.88 1.62
CA PHE A 358 -8.11 5.22 0.32
C PHE A 358 -8.77 6.08 -0.76
N MET A 359 -9.79 6.86 -0.41
CA MET A 359 -10.41 7.80 -1.33
C MET A 359 -9.44 8.91 -1.75
N ILE A 360 -8.69 9.49 -0.82
CA ILE A 360 -7.67 10.50 -1.12
C ILE A 360 -6.55 9.88 -1.98
N ARG A 361 -6.11 8.66 -1.63
CA ARG A 361 -5.05 7.95 -2.34
C ARG A 361 -5.38 7.74 -3.83
N GLY A 362 -6.64 7.56 -4.17
CA GLY A 362 -7.09 7.38 -5.57
C GLY A 362 -6.79 8.57 -6.46
N VAL A 363 -6.65 9.76 -5.89
CA VAL A 363 -6.59 11.01 -6.66
C VAL A 363 -5.43 11.94 -6.30
N TYR A 364 -4.60 11.61 -5.30
CA TYR A 364 -3.61 12.53 -4.71
C TYR A 364 -2.46 12.96 -5.66
N TYR A 365 -2.27 12.29 -6.79
CA TYR A 365 -1.35 12.73 -7.85
C TYR A 365 -1.99 13.61 -8.92
N ALA A 366 -3.31 13.62 -9.02
CA ALA A 366 -4.02 14.39 -10.05
C ALA A 366 -3.71 15.91 -10.05
N PRO A 367 -3.48 16.56 -8.89
CA PRO A 367 -3.12 17.97 -8.87
C PRO A 367 -1.89 18.34 -9.70
N ILE A 368 -0.91 17.43 -9.87
CA ILE A 368 0.29 17.68 -10.69
C ILE A 368 -0.10 17.94 -12.16
N GLY A 369 -1.01 17.13 -12.70
CA GLY A 369 -1.55 17.30 -14.05
C GLY A 369 -2.48 18.52 -14.16
N GLU A 370 -3.34 18.73 -13.16
CA GLU A 370 -4.29 19.86 -13.15
C GLU A 370 -3.61 21.24 -13.08
N MET A 371 -2.40 21.31 -12.55
CA MET A 371 -1.62 22.55 -12.44
C MET A 371 -0.78 22.88 -13.67
N GLY A 372 -1.00 22.16 -14.78
CA GLY A 372 -0.40 22.47 -16.07
C GLY A 372 1.11 22.19 -16.15
N VAL A 373 1.61 21.22 -15.38
CA VAL A 373 2.96 20.73 -15.61
C VAL A 373 3.06 20.16 -17.02
N ASP A 374 4.00 20.67 -17.80
CA ASP A 374 4.19 20.30 -19.20
C ASP A 374 4.24 18.76 -19.37
N LYS A 375 3.50 18.23 -20.35
CA LYS A 375 3.43 16.80 -20.63
C LYS A 375 4.83 16.17 -20.77
N LYS A 376 5.78 16.91 -21.37
CA LYS A 376 7.17 16.50 -21.52
C LYS A 376 7.89 16.26 -20.19
N HIS A 377 7.50 16.95 -19.13
CA HIS A 377 8.10 16.85 -17.79
C HIS A 377 7.21 16.10 -16.78
N SER A 378 6.03 15.66 -17.20
CA SER A 378 5.05 15.02 -16.31
C SER A 378 5.58 13.75 -15.64
N SER A 379 6.31 12.90 -16.38
CA SER A 379 6.91 11.68 -15.83
C SER A 379 7.95 11.98 -14.76
N ALA A 380 8.84 12.96 -14.99
CA ALA A 380 9.84 13.37 -14.01
C ALA A 380 9.20 14.01 -12.76
N ALA A 381 8.14 14.81 -12.95
CA ALA A 381 7.40 15.43 -11.84
C ALA A 381 6.70 14.36 -10.97
N MET A 382 6.11 13.35 -11.59
CA MET A 382 5.52 12.20 -10.88
C MET A 382 6.58 11.41 -10.13
N SER A 383 7.72 11.09 -10.75
CA SER A 383 8.84 10.38 -10.11
C SER A 383 9.36 11.13 -8.89
N PHE A 384 9.52 12.45 -9.00
CA PHE A 384 9.95 13.28 -7.88
C PHE A 384 8.92 13.30 -6.74
N ALA A 385 7.64 13.51 -7.07
CA ALA A 385 6.56 13.50 -6.07
C ALA A 385 6.42 12.13 -5.40
N ILE A 386 6.60 11.02 -6.15
CA ILE A 386 6.64 9.66 -5.61
C ILE A 386 7.80 9.50 -4.64
N THR A 387 8.99 9.98 -5.00
CA THR A 387 10.18 9.87 -4.15
C THR A 387 9.95 10.53 -2.78
N ILE A 388 9.39 11.74 -2.73
CA ILE A 388 9.05 12.41 -1.48
C ILE A 388 7.88 11.69 -0.79
N GLY A 389 6.83 11.41 -1.56
CA GLY A 389 5.57 10.84 -1.06
C GLY A 389 5.71 9.46 -0.42
N TYR A 390 6.72 8.67 -0.81
CA TYR A 390 6.94 7.33 -0.29
C TYR A 390 8.00 7.25 0.83
N ILE A 391 8.58 8.38 1.25
CA ILE A 391 9.43 8.40 2.45
C ILE A 391 8.73 7.76 3.67
N PRO A 392 7.42 7.95 3.92
CA PRO A 392 6.72 7.26 5.00
C PRO A 392 6.68 5.73 4.85
N ALA A 393 6.80 5.18 3.64
CA ALA A 393 6.96 3.73 3.49
C ALA A 393 8.27 3.22 4.11
N LEU A 394 9.28 4.07 4.18
CA LEU A 394 10.54 3.79 4.88
C LEU A 394 10.41 4.03 6.40
N LEU A 395 9.85 5.16 6.80
CA LEU A 395 9.88 5.61 8.20
C LEU A 395 8.74 5.04 9.05
N ALA A 396 7.51 5.03 8.54
CA ALA A 396 6.34 4.66 9.33
C ALA A 396 6.39 3.21 9.87
N PRO A 397 6.84 2.18 9.11
CA PRO A 397 6.95 0.84 9.66
C PRO A 397 7.96 0.72 10.81
N ILE A 398 9.05 1.48 10.77
CA ILE A 398 10.06 1.52 11.85
C ILE A 398 9.44 2.11 13.10
N VAL A 399 8.79 3.27 12.96
CA VAL A 399 8.18 3.98 14.10
C VAL A 399 7.00 3.19 14.67
N LEU A 400 6.03 2.80 13.83
CA LEU A 400 4.80 2.16 14.28
C LEU A 400 5.03 0.73 14.77
N GLY A 401 5.98 0.00 14.15
CA GLY A 401 6.37 -1.33 14.61
C GLY A 401 7.08 -1.30 15.97
N GLY A 402 7.85 -0.24 16.24
CA GLY A 402 8.51 -0.02 17.53
C GLY A 402 7.55 0.33 18.67
N LEU A 403 6.34 0.81 18.38
CA LEU A 403 5.33 1.11 19.40
C LEU A 403 4.65 -0.13 19.97
N VAL A 404 4.64 -1.25 19.24
CA VAL A 404 3.91 -2.46 19.63
C VAL A 404 4.81 -3.40 20.41
N LYS A 405 4.37 -3.82 21.60
CA LYS A 405 5.04 -4.89 22.35
C LYS A 405 4.84 -6.23 21.62
N SER A 406 5.93 -6.92 21.36
CA SER A 406 5.91 -8.23 20.72
C SER A 406 5.64 -9.33 21.72
N PRO A 407 4.91 -10.39 21.35
CA PRO A 407 4.69 -11.53 22.23
C PRO A 407 6.01 -12.26 22.53
N ALA A 408 6.14 -12.80 23.77
CA ALA A 408 7.22 -13.69 24.10
C ALA A 408 6.99 -15.06 23.46
N LYS A 409 8.07 -15.67 22.94
CA LYS A 409 8.05 -16.97 22.27
C LYS A 409 8.98 -17.94 22.99
N ASP A 410 8.65 -19.23 22.90
CA ASP A 410 9.55 -20.31 23.33
C ASP A 410 10.64 -20.59 22.27
N ALA A 411 11.52 -21.56 22.58
CA ALA A 411 12.57 -21.99 21.68
C ALA A 411 12.05 -22.58 20.34
N THR A 412 10.78 -23.00 20.31
CA THR A 412 10.11 -23.55 19.11
C THR A 412 9.41 -22.46 18.29
N GLY A 413 9.38 -21.22 18.79
CA GLY A 413 8.69 -20.09 18.17
C GLY A 413 7.20 -20.00 18.52
N GLN A 414 6.68 -20.83 19.44
CA GLN A 414 5.31 -20.71 19.93
C GLN A 414 5.19 -19.52 20.88
N ILE A 415 4.06 -18.80 20.77
CA ILE A 415 3.76 -17.67 21.65
C ILE A 415 3.40 -18.21 23.02
N ILE A 416 4.26 -17.96 24.02
CA ILE A 416 4.05 -18.31 25.43
C ILE A 416 3.40 -17.18 26.22
N ARG A 417 3.58 -15.93 25.78
CA ARG A 417 2.97 -14.77 26.43
C ARG A 417 2.67 -13.68 25.40
N SER A 418 1.46 -13.15 25.44
CA SER A 418 1.09 -11.94 24.71
C SER A 418 1.15 -10.75 25.67
N TYR A 419 1.74 -9.64 25.22
CA TYR A 419 1.83 -8.42 26.00
C TYR A 419 0.87 -7.38 25.43
N LEU A 420 0.11 -6.71 26.32
CA LEU A 420 -0.58 -5.49 25.95
C LEU A 420 0.43 -4.36 25.78
N THR A 421 0.21 -3.57 24.75
CA THR A 421 0.88 -2.29 24.55
C THR A 421 0.07 -1.22 25.26
N ASP A 422 0.75 -0.30 25.96
CA ASP A 422 0.11 0.87 26.53
C ASP A 422 -0.64 1.65 25.45
N THR A 423 -1.96 1.78 25.63
CA THR A 423 -2.81 2.46 24.66
C THR A 423 -2.50 3.95 24.55
N GLN A 424 -1.93 4.59 25.59
CA GLN A 424 -1.46 5.97 25.51
C GLN A 424 -0.28 6.12 24.55
N VAL A 425 0.60 5.11 24.46
CA VAL A 425 1.66 5.07 23.45
C VAL A 425 1.08 4.95 22.04
N LEU A 426 0.04 4.10 21.88
CA LEU A 426 -0.65 3.97 20.60
C LEU A 426 -1.44 5.25 20.23
N ALA A 427 -1.98 5.98 21.22
CA ALA A 427 -2.61 7.27 21.02
C ALA A 427 -1.66 8.29 20.38
N CYS A 428 -0.38 8.29 20.76
CA CYS A 428 0.62 9.17 20.16
C CYS A 428 0.77 8.94 18.65
N ALA A 429 0.64 7.68 18.18
CA ALA A 429 0.63 7.39 16.75
C ALA A 429 -0.55 8.06 16.03
N PHE A 430 -1.75 7.98 16.59
CA PHE A 430 -2.95 8.60 16.00
C PHE A 430 -2.86 10.14 16.02
N PHE A 431 -2.36 10.74 17.10
CA PHE A 431 -2.12 12.19 17.14
C PHE A 431 -1.05 12.61 16.12
N GLY A 432 0.03 11.86 15.97
CA GLY A 432 1.03 12.09 14.92
C GLY A 432 0.44 12.02 13.52
N LEU A 433 -0.41 11.01 13.25
CA LEU A 433 -1.12 10.90 11.97
C LEU A 433 -2.13 12.04 11.76
N ALA A 434 -2.80 12.52 12.82
CA ALA A 434 -3.70 13.66 12.74
C ALA A 434 -2.93 14.95 12.39
N VAL A 435 -1.74 15.15 12.96
CA VAL A 435 -0.85 16.27 12.60
C VAL A 435 -0.42 16.19 11.12
N LEU A 436 -0.02 15.01 10.64
CA LEU A 436 0.28 14.83 9.22
C LEU A 436 -0.93 15.12 8.33
N ALA A 437 -2.12 14.63 8.70
CA ALA A 437 -3.36 14.93 8.00
C ALA A 437 -3.66 16.45 8.00
N LEU A 438 -3.40 17.15 9.10
CA LEU A 438 -3.56 18.61 9.19
C LEU A 438 -2.57 19.34 8.25
N ILE A 439 -1.32 18.92 8.20
CA ILE A 439 -0.34 19.45 7.24
C ILE A 439 -0.84 19.25 5.81
N SER A 440 -1.42 18.09 5.50
CA SER A 440 -1.96 17.80 4.17
C SER A 440 -3.14 18.71 3.81
N VAL A 441 -3.96 19.14 4.79
CA VAL A 441 -5.03 20.15 4.58
C VAL A 441 -4.44 21.47 4.09
N PHE A 442 -3.35 21.94 4.72
CA PHE A 442 -2.66 23.16 4.30
C PHE A 442 -2.04 23.02 2.90
N MET A 443 -1.47 21.85 2.57
CA MET A 443 -0.92 21.59 1.24
C MET A 443 -2.03 21.63 0.18
N SER A 444 -3.16 20.99 0.42
CA SER A 444 -4.32 21.04 -0.49
C SER A 444 -4.88 22.44 -0.63
N HIS A 445 -4.96 23.22 0.45
CA HIS A 445 -5.36 24.63 0.40
C HIS A 445 -4.42 25.48 -0.47
N THR A 446 -3.12 25.25 -0.34
CA THR A 446 -2.11 25.93 -1.15
C THR A 446 -2.25 25.60 -2.63
N LEU A 447 -2.50 24.33 -2.97
CA LEU A 447 -2.77 23.91 -4.37
C LEU A 447 -4.01 24.62 -4.94
N ILE A 448 -5.09 24.77 -4.15
CA ILE A 448 -6.29 25.49 -4.57
C ILE A 448 -5.96 26.96 -4.88
N LYS A 449 -5.24 27.66 -3.98
CA LYS A 449 -4.82 29.05 -4.19
C LYS A 449 -3.93 29.22 -5.43
N MET A 450 -2.99 28.30 -5.64
CA MET A 450 -2.12 28.33 -6.83
C MET A 450 -2.91 28.19 -8.11
N LYS A 451 -3.91 27.30 -8.16
CA LYS A 451 -4.80 27.09 -9.31
C LYS A 451 -5.64 28.34 -9.61
N GLN A 452 -6.18 28.99 -8.57
CA GLN A 452 -6.93 30.24 -8.71
C GLN A 452 -6.07 31.37 -9.30
N LYS A 453 -4.87 31.56 -8.76
CA LYS A 453 -3.92 32.56 -9.26
C LYS A 453 -3.52 32.32 -10.72
N GLN A 454 -3.35 31.07 -11.13
CA GLN A 454 -3.07 30.74 -12.53
C GLN A 454 -4.25 31.07 -13.47
N ALA A 455 -5.50 30.91 -13.00
CA ALA A 455 -6.68 31.27 -13.77
C ALA A 455 -6.80 32.79 -13.94
N GLU A 456 -6.52 33.56 -12.87
CA GLU A 456 -6.53 35.04 -12.91
C GLU A 456 -5.46 35.60 -13.84
N THR A 457 -4.29 34.95 -13.96
CA THR A 457 -3.19 35.41 -14.83
C THR A 457 -3.45 35.11 -16.33
N LYS A 458 -4.39 34.19 -16.63
CA LYS A 458 -4.74 33.81 -18.01
C LYS A 458 -5.92 34.60 -18.58
N ASN A 459 -6.68 35.30 -17.73
CA ASN A 459 -7.72 36.24 -18.09
C ASN A 459 -7.15 37.67 -18.14
#